data_de6f5cf7145ac8995096bfc5feee08ef
#
_entry.id   de6f5cf7145ac8995096bfc5feee08ef
#
_cell.length_a   1.000
_cell.length_b   1.000
_cell.length_c   1.000
_cell.angle_alpha   90.00
_cell.angle_beta   90.00
_cell.angle_gamma   90.00
#
_symmetry.space_group_name_H-M   'P 1'
#
loop_
_entity.id
_entity.type
_entity.pdbx_description
1 polymer ?
#
loop_
_entity_poly.entity_id
_entity_poly.type
_entity_poly.pdbx_seq_one_letter_code
_entity_poly.pdbx_strand_id
1 'polypeptide(L)' 'MLEKKYQEVKGIVHKCRKEYYLHLWEVEDWDQEGMLCLYELLEEHPELMERKDKKIYTYFKTKFRNRILDAIRKQESQ' A
#
# COMPACT_ATOMS: atom_id res chain seq x y z
N MET A 1 10.86 11.54 6.58
CA MET A 1 10.73 10.21 7.17
C MET A 1 9.64 9.45 6.48
N LEU A 2 9.18 8.35 7.07
CA LEU A 2 8.17 7.48 6.45
C LEU A 2 6.87 8.21 6.13
N GLU A 3 6.43 9.08 7.01
CA GLU A 3 5.17 9.81 6.81
C GLU A 3 5.19 10.69 5.58
N LYS A 4 6.30 11.36 5.31
CA LYS A 4 6.42 12.17 4.10
C LYS A 4 6.37 11.31 2.85
N LYS A 5 7.06 10.16 2.90
CA LYS A 5 7.06 9.24 1.78
C LYS A 5 5.67 8.66 1.56
N TYR A 6 4.96 8.38 2.65
CA TYR A 6 3.59 7.87 2.55
C TYR A 6 2.66 8.87 1.86
N GLN A 7 2.84 10.17 2.10
CA GLN A 7 2.02 11.18 1.43
C GLN A 7 2.14 11.07 -0.10
N GLU A 8 3.28 10.62 -0.59
CA GLU A 8 3.46 10.45 -2.04
C GLU A 8 2.63 9.30 -2.60
N VAL A 9 2.40 8.24 -1.81
CA VAL A 9 1.67 7.06 -2.27
C VAL A 9 0.26 6.95 -1.70
N LYS A 10 -0.14 7.87 -0.84
CA LYS A 10 -1.45 7.84 -0.19
C LYS A 10 -2.60 7.83 -1.18
N GLY A 11 -2.45 8.53 -2.30
CA GLY A 11 -3.46 8.55 -3.34
C GLY A 11 -3.73 7.17 -3.93
N ILE A 12 -2.69 6.33 -4.02
CA ILE A 12 -2.82 4.96 -4.51
C ILE A 12 -3.68 4.14 -3.54
N VAL A 13 -3.44 4.31 -2.22
CA VAL A 13 -4.21 3.62 -1.19
C VAL A 13 -5.69 4.00 -1.29
N HIS A 14 -5.97 5.30 -1.41
CA HIS A 14 -7.35 5.78 -1.49
C HIS A 14 -8.05 5.30 -2.76
N LYS A 15 -7.33 5.26 -3.87
CA LYS A 15 -7.88 4.77 -5.13
C LYS A 15 -8.21 3.27 -5.01
N CYS A 16 -7.31 2.49 -4.42
CA CYS A 16 -7.54 1.06 -4.22
C CYS A 16 -8.75 0.82 -3.32
N ARG A 17 -8.93 1.65 -2.30
CA ARG A 17 -10.09 1.53 -1.43
C ARG A 17 -11.40 1.67 -2.18
N LYS A 18 -11.40 2.49 -3.23
CA LYS A 18 -12.59 2.66 -4.06
C LYS A 18 -12.79 1.52 -5.05
N GLU A 19 -11.70 0.87 -5.48
CA GLU A 19 -11.76 -0.19 -6.49
C GLU A 19 -12.02 -1.57 -5.90
N TYR A 20 -11.56 -1.82 -4.66
CA TYR A 20 -11.66 -3.13 -4.03
C TYR A 20 -12.52 -3.06 -2.80
N TYR A 21 -13.31 -4.12 -2.59
CA TYR A 21 -14.16 -4.22 -1.40
C TYR A 21 -13.53 -5.18 -0.39
N LEU A 22 -13.23 -4.65 0.79
CA LEU A 22 -12.73 -5.42 1.92
C LEU A 22 -13.57 -5.04 3.14
N HIS A 23 -14.63 -5.81 3.38
CA HIS A 23 -15.55 -5.47 4.47
C HIS A 23 -14.93 -5.59 5.87
N LEU A 24 -13.79 -6.29 5.98
CA LEU A 24 -13.07 -6.43 7.24
C LEU A 24 -12.16 -5.24 7.54
N TRP A 25 -11.92 -4.38 6.56
CA TRP A 25 -11.04 -3.22 6.73
C TRP A 25 -11.85 -1.95 6.89
N GLU A 26 -11.62 -1.23 8.00
CA GLU A 26 -12.14 0.11 8.20
C GLU A 26 -11.25 1.12 7.46
N VAL A 27 -11.67 2.39 7.43
CA VAL A 27 -10.89 3.44 6.75
C VAL A 27 -9.47 3.52 7.32
N GLU A 28 -9.35 3.46 8.65
CA GLU A 28 -8.04 3.51 9.30
C GLU A 28 -7.17 2.32 8.96
N ASP A 29 -7.80 1.16 8.74
CA ASP A 29 -7.06 -0.05 8.38
C ASP A 29 -6.39 0.10 7.02
N TRP A 30 -7.07 0.76 6.07
CA TRP A 30 -6.49 1.00 4.76
C TRP A 30 -5.21 1.81 4.85
N ASP A 31 -5.22 2.89 5.62
CA ASP A 31 -4.03 3.73 5.80
C ASP A 31 -2.93 2.99 6.55
N GLN A 32 -3.30 2.23 7.58
CA GLN A 32 -2.34 1.46 8.35
C GLN A 32 -1.67 0.40 7.49
N GLU A 33 -2.45 -0.33 6.70
CA GLU A 33 -1.91 -1.34 5.80
C GLU A 33 -1.04 -0.71 4.72
N GLY A 34 -1.42 0.49 4.25
CA GLY A 34 -0.62 1.23 3.30
C GLY A 34 0.74 1.62 3.87
N MET A 35 0.75 2.09 5.11
CA MET A 35 1.99 2.44 5.80
C MET A 35 2.90 1.23 5.98
N LEU A 36 2.33 0.11 6.40
CA LEU A 36 3.10 -1.13 6.57
C LEU A 36 3.66 -1.60 5.25
N CYS A 37 2.85 -1.53 4.19
CA CYS A 37 3.29 -1.91 2.85
C CYS A 37 4.46 -1.04 2.40
N LEU A 38 4.37 0.27 2.62
CA LEU A 38 5.45 1.17 2.27
C LEU A 38 6.71 0.88 3.07
N TYR A 39 6.56 0.63 4.36
CA TYR A 39 7.69 0.29 5.22
C TYR A 39 8.43 -0.94 4.68
N GLU A 40 7.68 -2.00 4.37
CA GLU A 40 8.26 -3.22 3.83
C GLU A 40 8.94 -2.97 2.48
N LEU A 41 8.31 -2.16 1.63
CA LEU A 41 8.87 -1.82 0.33
C LEU A 41 10.22 -1.11 0.48
N LEU A 42 10.30 -0.16 1.39
CA LEU A 42 11.53 0.59 1.61
C LEU A 42 12.61 -0.25 2.28
N GLU A 43 12.21 -1.27 3.04
CA GLU A 43 13.15 -2.25 3.59
C GLU A 43 13.78 -3.08 2.46
N GLU A 44 12.97 -3.47 1.49
CA GLU A 44 13.43 -4.27 0.36
C GLU A 44 14.18 -3.43 -0.67
N HIS A 45 13.81 -2.16 -0.80
CA HIS A 45 14.37 -1.24 -1.80
C HIS A 45 14.70 0.11 -1.15
N PRO A 46 15.76 0.16 -0.32
CA PRO A 46 16.11 1.41 0.38
C PRO A 46 16.40 2.59 -0.56
N GLU A 47 16.83 2.30 -1.78
CA GLU A 47 17.15 3.34 -2.75
C GLU A 47 15.93 4.17 -3.14
N LEU A 48 14.73 3.64 -2.96
CA LEU A 48 13.49 4.37 -3.28
C LEU A 48 13.26 5.57 -2.35
N MET A 49 13.90 5.55 -1.20
CA MET A 49 13.77 6.65 -0.23
C MET A 49 14.27 7.96 -0.80
N GLU A 50 15.35 7.89 -1.59
CA GLU A 50 16.01 9.07 -2.14
C GLU A 50 15.65 9.35 -3.60
N ARG A 51 15.02 8.41 -4.27
CA ARG A 51 14.65 8.59 -5.67
C ARG A 51 13.49 9.56 -5.78
N LYS A 52 13.56 10.39 -6.80
CA LYS A 52 12.49 11.35 -7.10
C LYS A 52 11.72 10.99 -8.37
N ASP A 53 12.03 9.85 -8.97
CA ASP A 53 11.29 9.38 -10.13
C ASP A 53 10.02 8.65 -9.69
N LYS A 54 9.26 8.17 -10.66
CA LYS A 54 7.96 7.54 -10.39
C LYS A 54 8.03 6.05 -10.10
N LYS A 55 9.22 5.49 -9.93
CA LYS A 55 9.36 4.06 -9.68
C LYS A 55 8.71 3.61 -8.38
N ILE A 56 8.74 4.48 -7.36
CA ILE A 56 8.13 4.14 -6.09
C ILE A 56 6.62 3.90 -6.26
N TYR A 57 5.96 4.66 -7.13
CA TYR A 57 4.53 4.49 -7.36
C TYR A 57 4.24 3.12 -7.97
N THR A 58 5.02 2.72 -8.96
CA THR A 58 4.85 1.43 -9.63
C THR A 58 5.06 0.28 -8.65
N TYR A 59 6.17 0.31 -7.91
CA TYR A 59 6.47 -0.74 -6.94
C TYR A 59 5.44 -0.80 -5.83
N PHE A 60 5.05 0.35 -5.29
CA PHE A 60 4.07 0.39 -4.21
C PHE A 60 2.71 -0.12 -4.69
N LYS A 61 2.29 0.30 -5.86
CA LYS A 61 1.00 -0.12 -6.41
C LYS A 61 0.92 -1.63 -6.55
N THR A 62 1.97 -2.25 -7.09
CA THR A 62 2.02 -3.70 -7.27
C THR A 62 2.00 -4.42 -5.92
N LYS A 63 2.84 -3.96 -4.99
CA LYS A 63 2.94 -4.59 -3.67
C LYS A 63 1.65 -4.46 -2.89
N PHE A 64 1.04 -3.27 -2.92
CA PHE A 64 -0.19 -3.03 -2.20
C PHE A 64 -1.35 -3.81 -2.79
N ARG A 65 -1.43 -3.89 -4.12
CA ARG A 65 -2.46 -4.69 -4.79
C ARG A 65 -2.35 -6.16 -4.37
N ASN A 66 -1.14 -6.71 -4.34
CA ASN A 66 -0.95 -8.10 -3.92
C ASN A 66 -1.40 -8.30 -2.47
N ARG A 67 -1.14 -7.32 -1.62
CA ARG A 67 -1.59 -7.37 -0.22
C ARG A 67 -3.11 -7.38 -0.13
N ILE A 68 -3.78 -6.58 -0.96
CA ILE A 68 -5.25 -6.54 -1.02
C ILE A 68 -5.79 -7.88 -1.51
N LEU A 69 -5.20 -8.45 -2.55
CA LEU A 69 -5.65 -9.73 -3.09
C LEU A 69 -5.51 -10.86 -2.09
N ASP A 70 -4.43 -10.85 -1.31
CA ASP A 70 -4.26 -11.82 -0.23
C ASP A 70 -5.35 -11.66 0.83
N ALA A 71 -5.68 -10.41 1.18
CA ALA A 71 -6.73 -10.15 2.16
C ALA A 71 -8.09 -10.61 1.65
N ILE A 72 -8.36 -10.42 0.35
CA ILE A 72 -9.61 -10.88 -0.26
C ILE A 72 -9.70 -12.40 -0.20
N ARG A 73 -8.61 -13.10 -0.52
CA ARG A 73 -8.59 -14.56 -0.44
C ARG A 73 -8.89 -15.05 0.96
N LYS A 74 -8.29 -14.43 1.98
CA LYS A 74 -8.53 -14.80 3.37
C LYS A 74 -9.98 -14.54 3.75
N GLN A 75 -10.54 -13.44 3.26
CA GLN A 75 -11.92 -13.09 3.50
C GLN A 75 -12.88 -14.14 2.91
N GLU A 76 -12.57 -14.60 1.69
CA GLU A 76 -13.41 -15.58 0.99
C GLU A 76 -13.30 -16.99 1.57
N SER A 77 -12.15 -17.33 2.16
CA SER A 77 -11.95 -18.68 2.68
C SER A 77 -12.51 -18.87 4.09
N GLN A 78 -13.10 -17.84 4.65
CA GLN A 78 -13.79 -17.94 5.95
C GLN A 78 -15.32 -18.15 5.73
#